data_26574ce13e8d819b0a8d23861be2cb87
#
_entry.id   26574ce13e8d819b0a8d23861be2cb87
#
_cell.length_a   1.000
_cell.length_b   1.000
_cell.length_c   1.000
_cell.angle_alpha   90.00
_cell.angle_beta   90.00
_cell.angle_gamma   90.00
#
_symmetry.space_group_name_H-M   'P 1'
#
loop_
_entity.id
_entity.type
_entity.pdbx_description
1 polymer ?
#
loop_
_entity_poly.entity_id
_entity_poly.type
_entity_poly.pdbx_seq_one_letter_code
_entity_poly.pdbx_strand_id
1 'polypeptide(L)'
;MTWAQTIVDALKEHEISLIAYVPDSSIHQVTKIVDKDEYFHLVSATREEEALGIAAGAYATGRNAAVFMQSSGFGNSINAVAGLAIPSRIPIPIFINLRGEHGEFNIAQVTMGRSTRPILDVLGIPHYTLDSEERLEEKVNGALKLCYASREPLALCMTPLLHGGKNV
;
A
#
# COMPACT_ATOMS: atom_id res chain seq x y z
N MET A 1 15.62 5.71 -12.97
CA MET A 1 14.30 6.01 -12.35
C MET A 1 14.36 5.49 -10.94
N THR A 2 13.85 6.17 -9.94
CA THR A 2 13.85 5.68 -8.56
C THR A 2 12.66 4.73 -8.33
N TRP A 3 12.76 3.85 -7.34
CA TRP A 3 11.66 2.97 -6.97
C TRP A 3 10.33 3.73 -6.73
N ALA A 4 10.41 4.91 -6.11
CA ALA A 4 9.24 5.74 -5.84
C ALA A 4 8.60 6.29 -7.12
N GLN A 5 9.42 6.72 -8.08
CA GLN A 5 8.93 7.19 -9.38
C GLN A 5 8.27 6.06 -10.16
N THR A 6 8.87 4.86 -10.16
CA THR A 6 8.30 3.66 -10.80
C THR A 6 6.90 3.35 -10.25
N ILE A 7 6.71 3.42 -8.93
CA ILE A 7 5.39 3.21 -8.31
C ILE A 7 4.40 4.30 -8.75
N VAL A 8 4.81 5.57 -8.74
CA VAL A 8 3.94 6.69 -9.13
C VAL A 8 3.51 6.60 -10.59
N ASP A 9 4.43 6.24 -11.49
CA ASP A 9 4.12 6.07 -12.91
C ASP A 9 3.12 4.92 -13.13
N ALA A 10 3.29 3.80 -12.43
CA ALA A 10 2.34 2.70 -12.47
C ALA A 10 0.95 3.09 -11.94
N LEU A 11 0.87 3.90 -10.88
CA LEU A 11 -0.41 4.42 -10.38
C LEU A 11 -1.15 5.24 -11.44
N LYS A 12 -0.42 6.08 -12.20
CA LYS A 12 -0.99 6.85 -13.32
C LYS A 12 -1.46 5.95 -14.46
N GLU A 13 -0.66 4.96 -14.85
CA GLU A 13 -0.99 4.01 -15.93
C GLU A 13 -2.29 3.27 -15.63
N HIS A 14 -2.57 2.97 -14.34
CA HIS A 14 -3.78 2.30 -13.88
C HIS A 14 -4.90 3.27 -13.46
N GLU A 15 -4.82 4.53 -13.85
CA GLU A 15 -5.82 5.57 -13.57
C GLU A 15 -6.14 5.73 -12.07
N ILE A 16 -5.16 5.46 -11.20
CA ILE A 16 -5.27 5.64 -9.75
C ILE A 16 -4.90 7.08 -9.42
N SER A 17 -5.90 7.92 -9.19
CA SER A 17 -5.70 9.35 -8.95
C SER A 17 -5.93 9.79 -7.51
N LEU A 18 -6.48 8.93 -6.63
CA LEU A 18 -6.61 9.20 -5.21
C LEU A 18 -5.66 8.32 -4.41
N ILE A 19 -4.86 8.95 -3.56
CA ILE A 19 -3.93 8.28 -2.65
C ILE A 19 -4.32 8.63 -1.23
N ALA A 20 -4.82 7.65 -0.48
CA ALA A 20 -5.07 7.78 0.96
C ALA A 20 -3.90 7.15 1.73
N TYR A 21 -3.41 7.83 2.75
CA TYR A 21 -2.24 7.35 3.49
C TYR A 21 -2.22 7.82 4.94
N VAL A 22 -1.52 7.08 5.78
CA VAL A 22 -1.10 7.58 7.09
C VAL A 22 0.39 7.95 7.00
N PRO A 23 0.78 9.15 7.45
CA PRO A 23 2.17 9.61 7.31
C PRO A 23 3.21 8.67 7.90
N ASP A 24 4.18 8.26 7.08
CA ASP A 24 5.33 7.45 7.47
C ASP A 24 6.57 7.91 6.69
N SER A 25 7.71 7.96 7.37
CA SER A 25 8.99 8.36 6.75
C SER A 25 9.41 7.45 5.58
N SER A 26 9.05 6.18 5.59
CA SER A 26 9.45 5.21 4.56
C SER A 26 8.74 5.42 3.22
N ILE A 27 7.54 6.00 3.22
CA ILE A 27 6.79 6.33 2.00
C ILE A 27 6.98 7.79 1.56
N HIS A 28 7.81 8.56 2.29
CA HIS A 28 7.98 9.98 2.03
C HIS A 28 8.41 10.28 0.58
N GLN A 29 9.22 9.41 -0.03
CA GLN A 29 9.64 9.60 -1.42
C GLN A 29 8.44 9.54 -2.40
N VAL A 30 7.52 8.61 -2.19
CA VAL A 30 6.29 8.50 -3.01
C VAL A 30 5.38 9.68 -2.75
N THR A 31 5.07 9.98 -1.48
CA THR A 31 4.15 11.07 -1.13
C THR A 31 4.67 12.44 -1.59
N LYS A 32 5.98 12.67 -1.58
CA LYS A 32 6.60 13.91 -2.09
C LYS A 32 6.45 14.08 -3.60
N ILE A 33 6.46 12.99 -4.37
CA ILE A 33 6.21 13.04 -5.82
C ILE A 33 4.72 13.30 -6.07
N VAL A 34 3.86 12.53 -5.41
CA VAL A 34 2.40 12.63 -5.53
C VAL A 34 1.88 14.02 -5.15
N ASP A 35 2.38 14.60 -4.05
CA ASP A 35 1.96 15.94 -3.56
C ASP A 35 2.25 17.09 -4.54
N LYS A 36 3.24 16.90 -5.43
CA LYS A 36 3.62 17.91 -6.44
C LYS A 36 2.96 17.72 -7.79
N ASP A 37 2.18 16.67 -7.94
CA ASP A 37 1.60 16.28 -9.21
C ASP A 37 0.08 16.47 -9.19
N GLU A 38 -0.41 17.44 -9.95
CA GLU A 38 -1.82 17.81 -10.03
C GLU A 38 -2.75 16.66 -10.48
N TYR A 39 -2.21 15.59 -11.03
CA TYR A 39 -2.98 14.39 -11.37
C TYR A 39 -3.55 13.72 -10.11
N PHE A 40 -2.83 13.79 -9.00
CA PHE A 40 -3.19 13.08 -7.79
C PHE A 40 -3.98 13.94 -6.80
N HIS A 41 -4.85 13.28 -6.08
CA HIS A 41 -5.46 13.80 -4.87
C HIS A 41 -4.91 13.05 -3.67
N LEU A 42 -4.00 13.68 -2.93
CA LEU A 42 -3.33 13.09 -1.76
C LEU A 42 -4.12 13.40 -0.49
N VAL A 43 -4.57 12.36 0.21
CA VAL A 43 -5.39 12.48 1.43
C VAL A 43 -4.66 11.86 2.61
N SER A 44 -4.28 12.68 3.56
CA SER A 44 -3.73 12.21 4.84
C SER A 44 -4.86 11.79 5.77
N ALA A 45 -4.87 10.52 6.16
CA ALA A 45 -5.80 9.97 7.12
C ALA A 45 -5.21 9.99 8.53
N THR A 46 -6.08 10.04 9.55
CA THR A 46 -5.69 9.96 10.95
C THR A 46 -5.37 8.51 11.35
N ARG A 47 -6.08 7.56 10.74
CA ARG A 47 -5.95 6.13 10.99
C ARG A 47 -6.05 5.33 9.69
N GLU A 48 -5.47 4.14 9.68
CA GLU A 48 -5.39 3.32 8.48
C GLU A 48 -6.75 2.78 8.02
N GLU A 49 -7.66 2.47 8.96
CA GLU A 49 -9.03 2.11 8.62
C GLU A 49 -9.80 3.28 7.96
N GLU A 50 -9.50 4.53 8.31
CA GLU A 50 -10.05 5.71 7.64
C GLU A 50 -9.55 5.78 6.19
N ALA A 51 -8.25 5.54 5.95
CA ALA A 51 -7.68 5.52 4.61
C ALA A 51 -8.36 4.46 3.72
N LEU A 52 -8.66 3.27 4.26
CA LEU A 52 -9.43 2.24 3.56
C LEU A 52 -10.86 2.69 3.26
N GLY A 53 -11.52 3.35 4.21
CA GLY A 53 -12.87 3.91 4.01
C GLY A 53 -12.89 4.97 2.91
N ILE A 54 -11.89 5.87 2.88
CA ILE A 54 -11.72 6.89 1.84
C ILE A 54 -11.53 6.23 0.46
N ALA A 55 -10.65 5.22 0.35
CA ALA A 55 -10.42 4.50 -0.90
C ALA A 55 -11.67 3.75 -1.37
N ALA A 56 -12.41 3.12 -0.45
CA ALA A 56 -13.67 2.44 -0.77
C ALA A 56 -14.74 3.41 -1.27
N GLY A 57 -14.88 4.58 -0.62
CA GLY A 57 -15.79 5.64 -1.03
C GLY A 57 -15.44 6.21 -2.41
N ALA A 58 -14.15 6.41 -2.68
CA ALA A 58 -13.68 6.86 -3.99
C ALA A 58 -14.06 5.86 -5.10
N TYR A 59 -13.79 4.57 -4.86
CA TYR A 59 -14.16 3.52 -5.82
C TYR A 59 -15.67 3.46 -6.06
N ALA A 60 -16.49 3.56 -5.01
CA ALA A 60 -17.95 3.57 -5.12
C ALA A 60 -18.48 4.74 -5.96
N THR A 61 -17.72 5.82 -6.08
CA THR A 61 -18.05 6.99 -6.92
C THR A 61 -17.31 6.99 -8.26
N GLY A 62 -16.69 5.88 -8.65
CA GLY A 62 -16.04 5.69 -9.95
C GLY A 62 -14.60 6.20 -10.04
N ARG A 63 -13.93 6.44 -8.89
CA ARG A 63 -12.54 6.89 -8.86
C ARG A 63 -11.62 5.82 -8.27
N ASN A 64 -10.61 5.40 -9.02
CA ASN A 64 -9.63 4.45 -8.52
C ASN A 64 -8.74 5.10 -7.45
N ALA A 65 -8.47 4.34 -6.39
CA ALA A 65 -7.68 4.78 -5.26
C ALA A 65 -6.67 3.71 -4.82
N ALA A 66 -5.58 4.13 -4.20
CA ALA A 66 -4.64 3.27 -3.50
C ALA A 66 -4.43 3.74 -2.07
N VAL A 67 -4.03 2.81 -1.20
CA VAL A 67 -3.75 3.11 0.21
C VAL A 67 -2.29 2.80 0.54
N PHE A 68 -1.63 3.71 1.25
CA PHE A 68 -0.27 3.52 1.76
C PHE A 68 -0.28 3.51 3.29
N MET A 69 0.32 2.48 3.88
CA MET A 69 0.40 2.32 5.32
C MET A 69 1.61 1.48 5.73
N GLN A 70 1.94 1.46 7.01
CA GLN A 70 2.94 0.51 7.53
C GLN A 70 2.30 -0.75 8.11
N SER A 71 3.10 -1.76 8.46
CA SER A 71 2.66 -3.04 9.02
C SER A 71 1.73 -2.90 10.23
N SER A 72 2.06 -2.00 11.17
CA SER A 72 1.23 -1.75 12.35
C SER A 72 -0.14 -1.15 11.98
N GLY A 73 -0.15 -0.30 10.96
CA GLY A 73 -1.38 0.26 10.42
C GLY A 73 -2.27 -0.78 9.75
N PHE A 74 -1.66 -1.69 8.99
CA PHE A 74 -2.39 -2.83 8.47
C PHE A 74 -3.00 -3.68 9.61
N GLY A 75 -2.25 -3.91 10.68
CA GLY A 75 -2.77 -4.60 11.87
C GLY A 75 -4.01 -3.92 12.48
N ASN A 76 -4.02 -2.60 12.56
CA ASN A 76 -5.17 -1.83 13.04
C ASN A 76 -6.37 -1.87 12.08
N SER A 77 -6.14 -2.08 10.80
CA SER A 77 -7.15 -2.01 9.75
C SER A 77 -7.71 -3.36 9.28
N ILE A 78 -7.30 -4.48 9.90
CA ILE A 78 -7.73 -5.85 9.53
C ILE A 78 -9.25 -5.95 9.44
N ASN A 79 -9.98 -5.42 10.43
CA ASN A 79 -11.44 -5.48 10.44
C ASN A 79 -12.06 -4.66 9.29
N ALA A 80 -11.49 -3.52 8.94
CA ALA A 80 -11.97 -2.71 7.82
C ALA A 80 -11.76 -3.43 6.47
N VAL A 81 -10.63 -4.11 6.30
CA VAL A 81 -10.39 -4.91 5.09
C VAL A 81 -11.35 -6.10 5.04
N ALA A 82 -11.47 -6.86 6.13
CA ALA A 82 -12.29 -8.07 6.19
C ALA A 82 -13.80 -7.78 6.13
N GLY A 83 -14.25 -6.67 6.73
CA GLY A 83 -15.68 -6.32 6.83
C GLY A 83 -16.19 -5.37 5.74
N LEU A 84 -15.30 -4.65 5.05
CA LEU A 84 -15.69 -3.70 4.01
C LEU A 84 -15.12 -4.09 2.64
N ALA A 85 -13.81 -4.10 2.47
CA ALA A 85 -13.21 -4.22 1.14
C ALA A 85 -13.46 -5.60 0.49
N ILE A 86 -13.24 -6.69 1.24
CA ILE A 86 -13.42 -8.07 0.74
C ILE A 86 -14.89 -8.35 0.40
N PRO A 87 -15.85 -8.25 1.33
CA PRO A 87 -17.23 -8.62 1.04
C PRO A 87 -17.92 -7.73 0.01
N SER A 88 -17.49 -6.47 -0.09
CA SER A 88 -18.02 -5.54 -1.08
C SER A 88 -17.29 -5.61 -2.43
N ARG A 89 -16.30 -6.49 -2.58
CA ARG A 89 -15.49 -6.68 -3.79
C ARG A 89 -14.91 -5.36 -4.31
N ILE A 90 -14.32 -4.59 -3.41
CA ILE A 90 -13.70 -3.30 -3.74
C ILE A 90 -12.20 -3.52 -3.98
N PRO A 91 -11.71 -3.27 -5.21
CA PRO A 91 -10.30 -3.38 -5.52
C PRO A 91 -9.54 -2.21 -4.88
N ILE A 92 -8.81 -2.49 -3.83
CA ILE A 92 -7.94 -1.52 -3.18
C ILE A 92 -6.51 -2.05 -3.22
N PRO A 93 -5.61 -1.47 -4.03
CA PRO A 93 -4.19 -1.69 -3.90
C PRO A 93 -3.69 -1.11 -2.56
N ILE A 94 -3.15 -1.97 -1.70
CA ILE A 94 -2.65 -1.60 -0.38
C ILE A 94 -1.13 -1.72 -0.40
N PHE A 95 -0.42 -0.60 -0.42
CA PHE A 95 1.04 -0.57 -0.30
C PHE A 95 1.41 -0.60 1.18
N ILE A 96 1.92 -1.73 1.63
CA ILE A 96 2.30 -1.93 3.03
C ILE A 96 3.81 -1.81 3.18
N ASN A 97 4.24 -0.75 3.86
CA ASN A 97 5.62 -0.61 4.26
C ASN A 97 5.92 -1.59 5.40
N LEU A 98 6.71 -2.62 5.10
CA LEU A 98 7.04 -3.65 6.08
C LEU A 98 8.06 -3.15 7.08
N ARG A 99 7.76 -3.44 8.34
CA ARG A 99 8.65 -3.26 9.47
C ARG A 99 9.03 -4.64 10.04
N GLY A 100 9.97 -4.68 10.96
CA GLY A 100 10.35 -5.91 11.67
C GLY A 100 11.16 -6.90 10.84
N GLU A 101 11.70 -6.48 9.71
CA GLU A 101 12.56 -7.25 8.81
C GLU A 101 14.01 -6.75 8.86
N HIS A 102 14.78 -7.05 7.83
CA HIS A 102 16.20 -6.70 7.72
C HIS A 102 16.47 -5.24 8.05
N GLY A 103 17.38 -4.99 9.01
CA GLY A 103 17.73 -3.64 9.45
C GLY A 103 16.75 -2.97 10.43
N GLU A 104 15.72 -3.70 10.92
CA GLU A 104 14.82 -3.15 11.93
C GLU A 104 15.52 -3.01 13.30
N PHE A 105 15.48 -1.82 13.87
CA PHE A 105 16.05 -1.52 15.19
C PHE A 105 14.97 -1.37 16.28
N ASN A 106 13.70 -1.20 15.91
CA ASN A 106 12.60 -1.04 16.87
C ASN A 106 11.91 -2.38 17.14
N ILE A 107 12.20 -2.98 18.27
CA ILE A 107 11.64 -4.29 18.68
C ILE A 107 10.11 -4.30 18.69
N ALA A 108 9.45 -3.16 18.96
CA ALA A 108 7.99 -3.07 18.96
C ALA A 108 7.36 -3.30 17.56
N GLN A 109 8.14 -3.12 16.50
CA GLN A 109 7.68 -3.33 15.12
C GLN A 109 7.86 -4.77 14.63
N VAL A 110 8.70 -5.57 15.31
CA VAL A 110 9.13 -6.90 14.83
C VAL A 110 7.96 -7.87 14.73
N THR A 111 7.16 -7.99 15.78
CA THR A 111 6.06 -8.95 15.82
C THR A 111 5.02 -8.65 14.76
N MET A 112 4.55 -7.40 14.68
CA MET A 112 3.53 -7.03 13.69
C MET A 112 4.06 -7.12 12.26
N GLY A 113 5.31 -6.73 12.04
CA GLY A 113 5.95 -6.86 10.72
C GLY A 113 5.96 -8.31 10.23
N ARG A 114 6.39 -9.24 11.06
CA ARG A 114 6.41 -10.68 10.75
C ARG A 114 5.01 -11.27 10.56
N SER A 115 4.01 -10.74 11.25
CA SER A 115 2.63 -11.22 11.19
C SER A 115 1.88 -10.72 9.96
N THR A 116 2.36 -9.69 9.28
CA THR A 116 1.66 -9.03 8.18
C THR A 116 1.32 -10.00 7.05
N ARG A 117 2.31 -10.70 6.49
CA ARG A 117 2.07 -11.67 5.40
C ARG A 117 1.19 -12.85 5.83
N PRO A 118 1.42 -13.51 7.00
CA PRO A 118 0.52 -14.54 7.51
C PRO A 118 -0.93 -14.08 7.67
N ILE A 119 -1.16 -12.83 8.08
CA ILE A 119 -2.53 -12.28 8.19
C ILE A 119 -3.14 -12.08 6.80
N LEU A 120 -2.37 -11.59 5.81
CA LEU A 120 -2.83 -11.50 4.43
C LEU A 120 -3.22 -12.87 3.87
N ASP A 121 -2.41 -13.91 4.15
CA ASP A 121 -2.72 -15.30 3.78
C ASP A 121 -4.03 -15.79 4.41
N VAL A 122 -4.23 -15.57 5.70
CA VAL A 122 -5.46 -15.97 6.42
C VAL A 122 -6.70 -15.27 5.87
N LEU A 123 -6.55 -13.98 5.46
CA LEU A 123 -7.64 -13.22 4.84
C LEU A 123 -7.85 -13.55 3.36
N GLY A 124 -7.00 -14.37 2.77
CA GLY A 124 -7.05 -14.69 1.33
C GLY A 124 -6.70 -13.51 0.42
N ILE A 125 -5.94 -12.52 0.92
CA ILE A 125 -5.55 -11.35 0.16
C ILE A 125 -4.29 -11.66 -0.65
N PRO A 126 -4.33 -11.61 -1.99
CA PRO A 126 -3.14 -11.75 -2.81
C PRO A 126 -2.11 -10.68 -2.42
N HIS A 127 -0.83 -11.09 -2.29
CA HIS A 127 0.19 -10.11 -1.96
C HIS A 127 1.54 -10.42 -2.64
N TYR A 128 2.28 -9.37 -2.95
CA TYR A 128 3.57 -9.44 -3.63
C TYR A 128 4.60 -8.64 -2.86
N THR A 129 5.82 -9.18 -2.76
CA THR A 129 6.94 -8.50 -2.11
C THR A 129 7.70 -7.64 -3.12
N LEU A 130 7.90 -6.38 -2.74
CA LEU A 130 8.74 -5.43 -3.45
C LEU A 130 10.02 -5.22 -2.64
N ASP A 131 11.10 -5.83 -3.05
CA ASP A 131 12.39 -5.93 -2.32
C ASP A 131 13.57 -5.33 -3.09
N SER A 132 13.40 -5.02 -4.36
CA SER A 132 14.43 -4.44 -5.21
C SER A 132 13.81 -3.64 -6.36
N GLU A 133 14.63 -2.82 -7.02
CA GLU A 133 14.22 -2.12 -8.25
C GLU A 133 14.19 -3.06 -9.47
N GLU A 134 14.75 -4.26 -9.36
CA GLU A 134 14.73 -5.25 -10.43
C GLU A 134 13.29 -5.71 -10.69
N ARG A 135 12.84 -5.53 -11.93
CA ARG A 135 11.47 -5.85 -12.39
C ARG A 135 10.36 -5.19 -11.55
N LEU A 136 10.67 -4.09 -10.86
CA LEU A 136 9.69 -3.41 -9.99
C LEU A 136 8.47 -2.93 -10.77
N GLU A 137 8.68 -2.33 -11.93
CA GLU A 137 7.63 -1.87 -12.83
C GLU A 137 6.68 -3.01 -13.22
N GLU A 138 7.23 -4.15 -13.64
CA GLU A 138 6.45 -5.34 -14.01
C GLU A 138 5.65 -5.89 -12.82
N LYS A 139 6.29 -5.99 -11.64
CA LYS A 139 5.63 -6.46 -10.41
C LYS A 139 4.46 -5.56 -10.01
N VAL A 140 4.66 -4.24 -10.02
CA VAL A 140 3.63 -3.28 -9.62
C VAL A 140 2.49 -3.26 -10.63
N ASN A 141 2.79 -3.13 -11.94
CA ASN A 141 1.76 -3.12 -12.98
C ASN A 141 0.95 -4.44 -13.01
N GLY A 142 1.61 -5.57 -12.88
CA GLY A 142 0.95 -6.88 -12.81
C GLY A 142 0.01 -7.00 -11.61
N ALA A 143 0.43 -6.52 -10.43
CA ALA A 143 -0.37 -6.53 -9.22
C ALA A 143 -1.59 -5.58 -9.32
N LEU A 144 -1.41 -4.35 -9.82
CA LEU A 144 -2.49 -3.40 -10.01
C LEU A 144 -3.53 -3.93 -11.01
N LYS A 145 -3.08 -4.49 -12.13
CA LYS A 145 -3.96 -5.12 -13.11
C LYS A 145 -4.76 -6.27 -12.50
N LEU A 146 -4.12 -7.13 -11.71
CA LEU A 146 -4.81 -8.23 -11.02
C LEU A 146 -5.85 -7.71 -10.02
N CYS A 147 -5.50 -6.73 -9.19
CA CYS A 147 -6.38 -6.13 -8.19
C CYS A 147 -7.71 -5.67 -8.81
N TYR A 148 -7.63 -4.89 -9.89
CA TYR A 148 -8.85 -4.38 -10.55
C TYR A 148 -9.59 -5.45 -11.35
N ALA A 149 -8.89 -6.39 -11.97
CA ALA A 149 -9.51 -7.49 -12.73
C ALA A 149 -10.26 -8.47 -11.81
N SER A 150 -9.69 -8.81 -10.65
CA SER A 150 -10.34 -9.69 -9.67
C SER A 150 -11.42 -8.99 -8.84
N ARG A 151 -11.38 -7.64 -8.78
CA ARG A 151 -12.22 -6.82 -7.90
C ARG A 151 -12.06 -7.21 -6.42
N GLU A 152 -10.82 -7.31 -5.98
CA GLU A 152 -10.44 -7.69 -4.63
C GLU A 152 -9.30 -6.80 -4.13
N PRO A 153 -9.20 -6.54 -2.81
CA PRO A 153 -8.02 -5.88 -2.27
C PRO A 153 -6.78 -6.74 -2.51
N LEU A 154 -5.65 -6.07 -2.77
CA LEU A 154 -4.37 -6.70 -3.01
C LEU A 154 -3.27 -5.93 -2.29
N ALA A 155 -2.33 -6.64 -1.67
CA ALA A 155 -1.23 -5.99 -0.96
C ALA A 155 0.09 -6.03 -1.74
N LEU A 156 0.79 -4.89 -1.73
CA LEU A 156 2.15 -4.71 -2.23
C LEU A 156 3.05 -4.44 -1.02
N CYS A 157 3.79 -5.46 -0.60
CA CYS A 157 4.63 -5.44 0.60
C CYS A 157 6.01 -4.86 0.27
N MET A 158 6.24 -3.60 0.60
CA MET A 158 7.51 -2.90 0.39
C MET A 158 8.48 -3.20 1.54
N THR A 159 9.64 -3.74 1.23
CA THR A 159 10.64 -4.08 2.25
C THR A 159 11.67 -2.96 2.48
N PRO A 160 12.39 -2.97 3.61
CA PRO A 160 13.52 -2.07 3.82
C PRO A 160 14.61 -2.16 2.74
N LEU A 161 14.75 -3.30 2.07
CA LEU A 161 15.70 -3.47 0.97
C LEU A 161 15.34 -2.59 -0.24
N LEU A 162 14.04 -2.37 -0.49
CA LEU A 162 13.60 -1.49 -1.57
C LEU A 162 13.80 -0.01 -1.23
N HIS A 163 13.35 0.43 -0.07
CA HIS A 163 13.26 1.86 0.26
C HIS A 163 14.39 2.38 1.16
N GLY A 164 15.38 1.53 1.50
CA GLY A 164 16.57 1.90 2.29
C GLY A 164 16.35 1.91 3.81
N GLY A 165 15.19 1.49 4.29
CA GLY A 165 14.86 1.46 5.72
C GLY A 165 14.75 2.84 6.36
N LYS A 166 14.71 2.88 7.68
CA LYS A 166 14.86 4.12 8.48
C LYS A 166 16.33 4.24 8.88
N ASN A 167 16.99 5.27 8.41
CA ASN A 167 18.30 5.64 8.94
C ASN A 167 18.13 6.19 10.36
N VAL A 168 18.95 5.70 11.30
CA VAL A 168 19.04 6.18 12.68
C VAL A 168 19.77 7.52 12.69
#